data_86ae5a403ef7431f90a1e4d240c04065
#
_entry.id   86ae5a403ef7431f90a1e4d240c04065
#
_cell.length_a   1.000
_cell.length_b   1.000
_cell.length_c   1.000
_cell.angle_alpha   90.00
_cell.angle_beta   90.00
_cell.angle_gamma   90.00
#
_symmetry.space_group_name_H-M   'P 1'
#
loop_
_entity.id
_entity.type
_entity.pdbx_description
1 polymer ?
#
loop_
_entity_poly.entity_id
_entity_poly.type
_entity_poly.pdbx_seq_one_letter_code
_entity_poly.pdbx_strand_id
1 'polypeptide(L)'
;MHGLLIVFEGVEGSGKTTQLQRCSDWLQANGMGSGLDVFGKHRPVVVTREPGGTSLGLGLRKLLLEGHSSLIQDRTELLLYAADRAQHVEEFLKPQLALGAIILCDRYTDSTIAYQGYGRGLSLHLIQQLNKIATGGLESDLTLWLDLDAETGLKRARQRGTADRIEQADLAFHRRVQQGFAQLAASYPQRIVRIDASKSEQEVHLAIQEIFRQRFSEWFQKLIRPS
;
A
#
# COMPACT_ATOMS: atom_id res chain seq x y z
N MET A 1 -10.67 2.61 20.65
CA MET A 1 -9.42 1.99 20.15
C MET A 1 -9.16 2.56 18.78
N HIS A 2 -7.93 2.88 18.47
CA HIS A 2 -7.56 3.35 17.12
C HIS A 2 -7.49 2.16 16.15
N GLY A 3 -7.99 2.31 14.93
CA GLY A 3 -7.84 1.30 13.88
C GLY A 3 -6.40 1.17 13.45
N LEU A 4 -6.12 0.23 12.54
CA LEU A 4 -4.79 -0.02 12.00
C LEU A 4 -4.80 0.13 10.48
N LEU A 5 -3.82 0.86 9.93
CA LEU A 5 -3.61 0.99 8.50
C LEU A 5 -2.39 0.15 8.07
N ILE A 6 -2.64 -0.96 7.40
CA ILE A 6 -1.63 -1.87 6.87
C ILE A 6 -1.59 -1.73 5.35
N VAL A 7 -0.42 -1.39 4.82
CA VAL A 7 -0.22 -1.10 3.40
C VAL A 7 0.59 -2.19 2.73
N PHE A 8 0.19 -2.57 1.52
CA PHE A 8 0.92 -3.48 0.65
C PHE A 8 1.59 -2.69 -0.46
N GLU A 9 2.90 -2.77 -0.55
CA GLU A 9 3.72 -2.06 -1.52
C GLU A 9 4.59 -3.00 -2.35
N GLY A 10 5.09 -2.51 -3.46
CA GLY A 10 5.98 -3.26 -4.36
C GLY A 10 5.70 -2.95 -5.83
N VAL A 11 6.60 -3.40 -6.69
CA VAL A 11 6.48 -3.24 -8.16
C VAL A 11 5.27 -3.97 -8.73
N GLU A 12 4.95 -3.74 -9.99
CA GLU A 12 3.91 -4.45 -10.73
C GLU A 12 4.21 -5.96 -10.74
N GLY A 13 3.15 -6.78 -10.67
CA GLY A 13 3.31 -8.24 -10.66
C GLY A 13 3.89 -8.85 -9.38
N SER A 14 4.16 -8.06 -8.33
CA SER A 14 4.70 -8.58 -7.06
C SER A 14 3.70 -9.38 -6.22
N GLY A 15 2.43 -9.47 -6.62
CA GLY A 15 1.42 -10.27 -5.93
C GLY A 15 0.63 -9.53 -4.84
N LYS A 16 0.72 -8.19 -4.75
CA LYS A 16 0.03 -7.38 -3.72
C LYS A 16 -1.45 -7.72 -3.58
N THR A 17 -2.21 -7.62 -4.65
CA THR A 17 -3.66 -7.86 -4.65
C THR A 17 -4.02 -9.27 -4.18
N THR A 18 -3.25 -10.29 -4.61
CA THR A 18 -3.44 -11.68 -4.18
C THR A 18 -3.20 -11.83 -2.68
N GLN A 19 -2.07 -11.31 -2.18
CA GLN A 19 -1.73 -11.41 -0.77
C GLN A 19 -2.67 -10.59 0.11
N LEU A 20 -3.08 -9.43 -0.35
CA LEU A 20 -4.05 -8.58 0.34
C LEU A 20 -5.39 -9.31 0.53
N GLN A 21 -5.93 -9.96 -0.52
CA GLN A 21 -7.16 -10.75 -0.40
C GLN A 21 -6.98 -11.93 0.55
N ARG A 22 -5.92 -12.71 0.40
CA ARG A 22 -5.61 -13.84 1.30
C ARG A 22 -5.46 -13.41 2.75
N CYS A 23 -4.84 -12.26 2.99
CA CYS A 23 -4.70 -11.70 4.33
C CYS A 23 -6.04 -11.25 4.91
N SER A 24 -6.90 -10.65 4.08
CA SER A 24 -8.26 -10.30 4.49
C SER A 24 -9.05 -11.54 4.92
N ASP A 25 -9.03 -12.58 4.09
CA ASP A 25 -9.74 -13.84 4.38
C ASP A 25 -9.18 -14.51 5.65
N TRP A 26 -7.86 -14.53 5.80
CA TRP A 26 -7.21 -15.10 6.97
C TRP A 26 -7.53 -14.33 8.26
N LEU A 27 -7.50 -13.01 8.23
CA LEU A 27 -7.84 -12.17 9.39
C LEU A 27 -9.31 -12.39 9.80
N GLN A 28 -10.21 -12.46 8.83
CA GLN A 28 -11.63 -12.74 9.08
C GLN A 28 -11.84 -14.13 9.68
N ALA A 29 -11.21 -15.17 9.11
CA ALA A 29 -11.30 -16.54 9.60
C ALA A 29 -10.73 -16.74 11.01
N ASN A 30 -9.76 -15.92 11.43
CA ASN A 30 -9.13 -15.96 12.74
C ASN A 30 -9.77 -14.99 13.76
N GLY A 31 -10.98 -14.53 13.51
CA GLY A 31 -11.78 -13.75 14.44
C GLY A 31 -11.50 -12.24 14.42
N MET A 32 -10.59 -11.76 13.60
CA MET A 32 -10.29 -10.32 13.48
C MET A 32 -11.38 -9.56 12.71
N GLY A 33 -12.25 -10.25 11.96
CA GLY A 33 -13.35 -9.63 11.21
C GLY A 33 -14.75 -9.98 11.73
N SER A 34 -14.89 -11.07 12.44
CA SER A 34 -16.18 -11.60 12.93
C SER A 34 -16.16 -11.94 14.42
N GLY A 35 -14.97 -12.00 15.06
CA GLY A 35 -14.79 -12.23 16.47
C GLY A 35 -14.63 -10.94 17.27
N LEU A 36 -14.84 -11.06 18.58
CA LEU A 36 -14.51 -10.00 19.52
C LEU A 36 -12.98 -10.00 19.70
N ASP A 37 -12.36 -8.83 19.64
CA ASP A 37 -10.96 -8.68 20.03
C ASP A 37 -10.79 -9.04 21.54
N VAL A 38 -9.56 -9.04 22.03
CA VAL A 38 -9.27 -9.32 23.46
C VAL A 38 -10.01 -8.40 24.45
N PHE A 39 -10.72 -7.40 23.94
CA PHE A 39 -11.55 -6.47 24.71
C PHE A 39 -13.05 -6.62 24.42
N GLY A 40 -13.47 -7.67 23.70
CA GLY A 40 -14.86 -7.92 23.37
C GLY A 40 -15.44 -7.00 22.28
N LYS A 41 -14.60 -6.41 21.41
CA LYS A 41 -15.06 -5.54 20.32
C LYS A 41 -14.80 -6.17 18.95
N HIS A 42 -15.79 -6.02 18.08
CA HIS A 42 -15.64 -6.32 16.65
C HIS A 42 -14.70 -5.30 15.99
N ARG A 43 -13.69 -5.79 15.29
CA ARG A 43 -12.81 -4.99 14.42
C ARG A 43 -13.07 -5.36 12.97
N PRO A 44 -13.78 -4.52 12.21
CA PRO A 44 -13.97 -4.82 10.79
C PRO A 44 -12.62 -4.85 10.06
N VAL A 45 -12.45 -5.83 9.19
CA VAL A 45 -11.34 -5.88 8.22
C VAL A 45 -11.87 -5.33 6.91
N VAL A 46 -11.27 -4.25 6.44
CA VAL A 46 -11.68 -3.58 5.21
C VAL A 46 -10.52 -3.52 4.23
N VAL A 47 -10.82 -3.70 2.94
CA VAL A 47 -9.86 -3.71 1.85
C VAL A 47 -10.08 -2.48 1.01
N THR A 48 -8.99 -1.79 0.66
CA THR A 48 -9.00 -0.61 -0.20
C THR A 48 -7.73 -0.50 -1.04
N ARG A 49 -7.60 0.55 -1.85
CA ARG A 49 -6.42 0.79 -2.70
C ARG A 49 -6.27 2.26 -3.08
N GLU A 50 -5.07 2.63 -3.50
CA GLU A 50 -4.76 3.89 -4.16
C GLU A 50 -4.03 3.63 -5.51
N PRO A 51 -4.44 4.35 -6.58
CA PRO A 51 -5.60 5.21 -6.64
C PRO A 51 -6.91 4.41 -6.81
N GLY A 52 -8.04 5.03 -6.45
CA GLY A 52 -9.37 4.50 -6.75
C GLY A 52 -10.14 3.93 -5.56
N GLY A 53 -9.82 4.33 -4.33
CA GLY A 53 -10.52 3.93 -3.11
C GLY A 53 -11.87 4.62 -2.86
N THR A 54 -12.23 5.64 -3.65
CA THR A 54 -13.47 6.41 -3.56
C THR A 54 -14.10 6.61 -4.93
N SER A 55 -15.33 7.13 -4.99
CA SER A 55 -15.99 7.43 -6.26
C SER A 55 -15.20 8.43 -7.11
N LEU A 56 -14.68 9.51 -6.49
CA LEU A 56 -13.80 10.46 -7.15
C LEU A 56 -12.50 9.78 -7.59
N GLY A 57 -11.93 8.96 -6.70
CA GLY A 57 -10.71 8.20 -6.94
C GLY A 57 -10.81 7.26 -8.12
N LEU A 58 -11.96 6.64 -8.37
CA LEU A 58 -12.18 5.81 -9.56
C LEU A 58 -12.04 6.60 -10.86
N GLY A 59 -12.54 7.86 -10.88
CA GLY A 59 -12.35 8.77 -12.01
C GLY A 59 -10.87 9.13 -12.21
N LEU A 60 -10.17 9.48 -11.13
CA LEU A 60 -8.74 9.79 -11.17
C LEU A 60 -7.91 8.58 -11.59
N ARG A 61 -8.25 7.38 -11.13
CA ARG A 61 -7.60 6.14 -11.56
C ARG A 61 -7.69 5.93 -13.07
N LYS A 62 -8.88 6.13 -13.66
CA LYS A 62 -9.05 6.04 -15.12
C LYS A 62 -8.14 7.01 -15.85
N LEU A 63 -8.10 8.27 -15.41
CA LEU A 63 -7.19 9.26 -15.99
C LEU A 63 -5.72 8.84 -15.89
N LEU A 64 -5.30 8.35 -14.72
CA LEU A 64 -3.92 8.00 -14.44
C LEU A 64 -3.45 6.74 -15.17
N LEU A 65 -4.30 5.71 -15.30
CA LEU A 65 -3.90 4.39 -15.80
C LEU A 65 -4.38 4.08 -17.22
N GLU A 66 -5.59 4.54 -17.60
CA GLU A 66 -6.22 4.22 -18.89
C GLU A 66 -6.06 5.34 -19.93
N GLY A 67 -5.66 6.54 -19.50
CA GLY A 67 -5.46 7.69 -20.38
C GLY A 67 -4.30 7.51 -21.35
N HIS A 68 -4.37 8.15 -22.53
CA HIS A 68 -3.29 8.14 -23.53
C HIS A 68 -1.99 8.69 -22.91
N SER A 69 -0.99 7.83 -22.81
CA SER A 69 0.25 7.99 -22.04
C SER A 69 1.07 9.26 -22.36
N SER A 70 0.87 9.87 -23.51
CA SER A 70 1.63 11.03 -23.99
C SER A 70 1.20 12.39 -23.42
N LEU A 71 0.12 12.44 -22.62
CA LEU A 71 -0.50 13.72 -22.22
C LEU A 71 -0.30 14.10 -20.74
N ILE A 72 0.04 13.15 -19.86
CA ILE A 72 0.18 13.46 -18.41
C ILE A 72 1.64 13.73 -18.10
N GLN A 73 1.96 14.98 -17.77
CA GLN A 73 3.29 15.39 -17.31
C GLN A 73 3.54 14.88 -15.87
N ASP A 74 4.79 14.60 -15.51
CA ASP A 74 5.17 13.99 -14.24
C ASP A 74 4.65 14.76 -13.01
N ARG A 75 4.67 16.09 -13.07
CA ARG A 75 4.11 16.93 -11.99
C ARG A 75 2.59 16.82 -11.89
N THR A 76 1.89 16.74 -13.02
CA THR A 76 0.44 16.53 -13.07
C THR A 76 0.08 15.15 -12.52
N GLU A 77 0.84 14.10 -12.89
CA GLU A 77 0.70 12.76 -12.36
C GLU A 77 0.80 12.75 -10.83
N LEU A 78 1.85 13.40 -10.29
CA LEU A 78 2.05 13.53 -8.84
C LEU A 78 0.86 14.22 -8.14
N LEU A 79 0.35 15.31 -8.70
CA LEU A 79 -0.78 16.05 -8.13
C LEU A 79 -2.09 15.25 -8.18
N LEU A 80 -2.32 14.46 -9.23
CA LEU A 80 -3.50 13.60 -9.34
C LEU A 80 -3.46 12.46 -8.31
N TYR A 81 -2.29 11.85 -8.06
CA TYR A 81 -2.14 10.87 -6.98
C TYR A 81 -2.36 11.50 -5.60
N ALA A 82 -1.89 12.72 -5.39
CA ALA A 82 -2.11 13.44 -4.14
C ALA A 82 -3.59 13.80 -3.92
N ALA A 83 -4.30 14.20 -4.98
CA ALA A 83 -5.74 14.49 -4.93
C ALA A 83 -6.56 13.24 -4.60
N ASP A 84 -6.26 12.09 -5.26
CA ASP A 84 -6.89 10.80 -4.95
C ASP A 84 -6.69 10.44 -3.47
N ARG A 85 -5.45 10.53 -2.99
CA ARG A 85 -5.09 10.24 -1.60
C ARG A 85 -5.82 11.13 -0.60
N ALA A 86 -5.87 12.43 -0.85
CA ALA A 86 -6.55 13.38 0.04
C ALA A 86 -8.03 13.02 0.20
N GLN A 87 -8.72 12.71 -0.90
CA GLN A 87 -10.10 12.26 -0.87
C GLN A 87 -10.25 10.92 -0.12
N HIS A 88 -9.38 9.95 -0.42
CA HIS A 88 -9.41 8.62 0.19
C HIS A 88 -9.20 8.68 1.71
N VAL A 89 -8.25 9.51 2.17
CA VAL A 89 -7.97 9.69 3.60
C VAL A 89 -9.18 10.25 4.35
N GLU A 90 -9.78 11.32 3.83
CA GLU A 90 -10.89 11.99 4.53
C GLU A 90 -12.19 11.21 4.42
N GLU A 91 -12.53 10.68 3.25
CA GLU A 91 -13.81 10.01 3.00
C GLU A 91 -13.84 8.59 3.54
N PHE A 92 -12.71 7.87 3.52
CA PHE A 92 -12.68 6.44 3.82
C PHE A 92 -11.74 6.06 4.97
N LEU A 93 -10.43 6.39 4.89
CA LEU A 93 -9.47 5.85 5.86
C LEU A 93 -9.74 6.34 7.29
N LYS A 94 -9.86 7.66 7.50
CA LYS A 94 -10.12 8.22 8.83
C LYS A 94 -11.42 7.72 9.47
N PRO A 95 -12.57 7.69 8.77
CA PRO A 95 -13.81 7.12 9.30
C PRO A 95 -13.66 5.64 9.71
N GLN A 96 -13.03 4.81 8.88
CA GLN A 96 -12.84 3.41 9.19
C GLN A 96 -11.89 3.20 10.38
N LEU A 97 -10.80 3.97 10.45
CA LEU A 97 -9.87 3.95 11.58
C LEU A 97 -10.55 4.38 12.88
N ALA A 98 -11.45 5.36 12.83
CA ALA A 98 -12.23 5.79 13.99
C ALA A 98 -13.18 4.69 14.52
N LEU A 99 -13.69 3.82 13.62
CA LEU A 99 -14.47 2.63 13.98
C LEU A 99 -13.60 1.48 14.52
N GLY A 100 -12.27 1.63 14.54
CA GLY A 100 -11.35 0.61 15.00
C GLY A 100 -11.01 -0.46 13.95
N ALA A 101 -11.30 -0.21 12.67
CA ALA A 101 -11.07 -1.16 11.60
C ALA A 101 -9.59 -1.48 11.40
N ILE A 102 -9.31 -2.70 10.91
CA ILE A 102 -8.04 -3.08 10.30
C ILE A 102 -8.18 -2.84 8.80
N ILE A 103 -7.48 -1.83 8.28
CA ILE A 103 -7.52 -1.48 6.86
C ILE A 103 -6.33 -2.12 6.16
N LEU A 104 -6.60 -2.92 5.12
CA LEU A 104 -5.60 -3.44 4.19
C LEU A 104 -5.65 -2.60 2.91
N CYS A 105 -4.60 -1.84 2.63
CA CYS A 105 -4.55 -0.92 1.51
C CYS A 105 -3.51 -1.35 0.47
N ASP A 106 -3.92 -1.48 -0.79
CA ASP A 106 -3.01 -1.68 -1.94
C ASP A 106 -2.46 -0.32 -2.36
N ARG A 107 -1.21 -0.03 -2.00
CA ARG A 107 -0.46 1.22 -2.18
C ARG A 107 -0.93 2.38 -1.29
N TYR A 108 0.05 3.23 -0.93
CA TYR A 108 -0.14 4.48 -0.18
C TYR A 108 1.00 5.47 -0.47
N THR A 109 1.44 6.23 0.51
CA THR A 109 2.48 7.26 0.38
C THR A 109 3.83 6.77 -0.12
N ASP A 110 4.24 5.54 0.22
CA ASP A 110 5.52 4.96 -0.18
C ASP A 110 5.56 4.73 -1.71
N SER A 111 4.43 4.37 -2.33
CA SER A 111 4.30 4.32 -3.80
C SER A 111 4.64 5.66 -4.46
N THR A 112 4.15 6.79 -3.95
CA THR A 112 4.45 8.11 -4.53
C THR A 112 5.94 8.43 -4.45
N ILE A 113 6.59 8.10 -3.33
CA ILE A 113 8.04 8.31 -3.18
C ILE A 113 8.80 7.43 -4.17
N ALA A 114 8.43 6.15 -4.30
CA ALA A 114 9.10 5.21 -5.20
C ALA A 114 8.87 5.57 -6.69
N TYR A 115 7.63 5.82 -7.10
CA TYR A 115 7.27 6.03 -8.51
C TYR A 115 7.58 7.44 -9.00
N GLN A 116 7.07 8.47 -8.32
CA GLN A 116 7.25 9.86 -8.74
C GLN A 116 8.61 10.41 -8.29
N GLY A 117 9.13 9.97 -7.14
CA GLY A 117 10.45 10.36 -6.67
C GLY A 117 11.56 9.63 -7.41
N TYR A 118 11.78 8.36 -7.11
CA TYR A 118 12.88 7.58 -7.70
C TYR A 118 12.63 7.27 -9.17
N GLY A 119 11.42 6.88 -9.54
CA GLY A 119 11.05 6.53 -10.92
C GLY A 119 11.13 7.72 -11.88
N ARG A 120 10.39 8.81 -11.61
CA ARG A 120 10.32 10.04 -12.42
C ARG A 120 11.41 11.07 -12.10
N GLY A 121 12.12 10.94 -10.97
CA GLY A 121 13.18 11.88 -10.59
C GLY A 121 12.67 13.20 -9.99
N LEU A 122 11.43 13.26 -9.51
CA LEU A 122 10.91 14.44 -8.83
C LEU A 122 11.51 14.58 -7.43
N SER A 123 11.56 15.81 -6.92
CA SER A 123 12.11 16.12 -5.61
C SER A 123 11.43 15.34 -4.48
N LEU A 124 12.18 14.52 -3.76
CA LEU A 124 11.68 13.75 -2.62
C LEU A 124 11.12 14.66 -1.52
N HIS A 125 11.77 15.81 -1.27
CA HIS A 125 11.30 16.80 -0.30
C HIS A 125 9.91 17.35 -0.67
N LEU A 126 9.70 17.70 -1.95
CA LEU A 126 8.40 18.14 -2.44
C LEU A 126 7.33 17.06 -2.27
N ILE A 127 7.67 15.80 -2.59
CA ILE A 127 6.76 14.67 -2.46
C ILE A 127 6.39 14.43 -0.99
N GLN A 128 7.35 14.51 -0.07
CA GLN A 128 7.08 14.37 1.36
C GLN A 128 6.13 15.45 1.89
N GLN A 129 6.35 16.71 1.50
CA GLN A 129 5.44 17.81 1.86
C GLN A 129 4.04 17.58 1.30
N LEU A 130 3.94 17.18 0.03
CA LEU A 130 2.66 16.91 -0.62
C LEU A 130 1.92 15.72 0.00
N ASN A 131 2.65 14.64 0.32
CA ASN A 131 2.10 13.50 1.04
C ASN A 131 1.55 13.94 2.41
N LYS A 132 2.28 14.75 3.16
CA LYS A 132 1.82 15.28 4.45
C LYS A 132 0.55 16.11 4.32
N ILE A 133 0.45 16.95 3.28
CA ILE A 133 -0.76 17.71 2.99
C ILE A 133 -1.91 16.77 2.64
N ALA A 134 -1.70 15.83 1.72
CA ALA A 134 -2.74 14.91 1.25
C ALA A 134 -3.25 13.95 2.33
N THR A 135 -2.39 13.55 3.27
CA THR A 135 -2.78 12.60 4.33
C THR A 135 -3.25 13.28 5.61
N GLY A 136 -3.02 14.61 5.75
CA GLY A 136 -3.20 15.28 7.04
C GLY A 136 -2.30 14.69 8.12
N GLY A 137 -1.16 14.08 7.74
CA GLY A 137 -0.22 13.44 8.64
C GLY A 137 -0.56 11.97 8.98
N LEU A 138 -1.60 11.37 8.38
CA LEU A 138 -1.88 9.95 8.58
C LEU A 138 -0.79 9.09 7.92
N GLU A 139 -0.13 8.28 8.73
CA GLU A 139 0.90 7.31 8.30
C GLU A 139 0.35 5.87 8.43
N SER A 140 0.96 4.93 7.71
CA SER A 140 0.68 3.50 7.90
C SER A 140 1.30 2.99 9.19
N ASP A 141 0.59 2.11 9.90
CA ASP A 141 1.12 1.39 11.07
C ASP A 141 2.13 0.31 10.65
N LEU A 142 1.90 -0.28 9.48
CA LEU A 142 2.77 -1.29 8.86
C LEU A 142 2.70 -1.17 7.35
N THR A 143 3.85 -1.22 6.70
CA THR A 143 3.95 -1.43 5.25
C THR A 143 4.64 -2.76 4.96
N LEU A 144 3.97 -3.62 4.21
CA LEU A 144 4.50 -4.88 3.71
C LEU A 144 5.04 -4.65 2.29
N TRP A 145 6.36 -4.54 2.15
CA TRP A 145 6.98 -4.40 0.85
C TRP A 145 7.26 -5.76 0.23
N LEU A 146 6.46 -6.14 -0.77
CA LEU A 146 6.63 -7.35 -1.57
C LEU A 146 7.76 -7.10 -2.58
N ASP A 147 8.99 -7.45 -2.18
CA ASP A 147 10.18 -7.26 -3.00
C ASP A 147 10.28 -8.34 -4.06
N LEU A 148 10.15 -7.90 -5.30
CA LEU A 148 10.30 -8.72 -6.51
C LEU A 148 11.18 -7.97 -7.51
N ASP A 149 12.05 -8.70 -8.20
CA ASP A 149 12.81 -8.14 -9.31
C ASP A 149 11.87 -7.50 -10.35
N ALA A 150 12.23 -6.27 -10.78
CA ALA A 150 11.39 -5.46 -11.64
C ALA A 150 11.06 -6.14 -12.97
N GLU A 151 12.03 -6.84 -13.59
CA GLU A 151 11.84 -7.56 -14.85
C GLU A 151 10.88 -8.73 -14.70
N THR A 152 11.06 -9.50 -13.62
CA THR A 152 10.16 -10.61 -13.24
C THR A 152 8.75 -10.10 -12.98
N GLY A 153 8.62 -8.98 -12.28
CA GLY A 153 7.34 -8.34 -11.99
C GLY A 153 6.62 -7.91 -13.26
N LEU A 154 7.30 -7.20 -14.16
CA LEU A 154 6.74 -6.78 -15.46
C LEU A 154 6.32 -7.97 -16.32
N LYS A 155 7.11 -9.06 -16.33
CA LYS A 155 6.76 -10.28 -17.05
C LYS A 155 5.45 -10.87 -16.53
N ARG A 156 5.28 -10.96 -15.20
CA ARG A 156 4.05 -11.43 -14.56
C ARG A 156 2.86 -10.49 -14.85
N ALA A 157 3.08 -9.17 -14.81
CA ALA A 157 2.04 -8.18 -15.11
C ALA A 157 1.53 -8.31 -16.55
N ARG A 158 2.40 -8.41 -17.54
CA ARG A 158 2.05 -8.58 -18.96
C ARG A 158 1.26 -9.86 -19.25
N GLN A 159 1.46 -10.93 -18.48
CA GLN A 159 0.71 -12.17 -18.62
C GLN A 159 -0.75 -12.05 -18.17
N ARG A 160 -1.12 -11.00 -17.41
CA ARG A 160 -2.48 -10.79 -16.89
C ARG A 160 -3.41 -10.05 -17.85
N GLY A 161 -2.88 -9.41 -18.89
CA GLY A 161 -3.67 -8.68 -19.88
C GLY A 161 -2.96 -7.44 -20.42
N THR A 162 -3.74 -6.45 -20.87
CA THR A 162 -3.22 -5.21 -21.44
C THR A 162 -2.51 -4.40 -20.34
N ALA A 163 -1.25 -4.05 -20.61
CA ALA A 163 -0.44 -3.24 -19.70
C ALA A 163 -1.01 -1.81 -19.57
N ASP A 164 -1.13 -1.34 -18.35
CA ASP A 164 -1.50 0.06 -18.07
C ASP A 164 -0.35 1.03 -18.40
N ARG A 165 -0.61 2.33 -18.28
CA ARG A 165 0.37 3.38 -18.60
C ARG A 165 1.66 3.29 -17.80
N ILE A 166 1.60 2.87 -16.56
CA ILE A 166 2.78 2.71 -15.69
C ILE A 166 3.54 1.43 -16.08
N GLU A 167 2.84 0.33 -16.33
CA GLU A 167 3.42 -0.94 -16.76
C GLU A 167 4.11 -0.84 -18.13
N GLN A 168 3.72 0.15 -18.96
CA GLN A 168 4.34 0.44 -20.26
C GLN A 168 5.66 1.23 -20.18
N ALA A 169 6.02 1.78 -19.01
CA ALA A 169 7.28 2.46 -18.81
C ALA A 169 8.47 1.51 -19.02
N ASP A 170 9.65 2.08 -19.29
CA ASP A 170 10.85 1.30 -19.53
C ASP A 170 11.32 0.52 -18.27
N LEU A 171 12.13 -0.52 -18.48
CA LEU A 171 12.65 -1.33 -17.40
C LEU A 171 13.54 -0.53 -16.44
N ALA A 172 14.24 0.49 -16.94
CA ALA A 172 15.09 1.35 -16.10
C ALA A 172 14.25 2.16 -15.10
N PHE A 173 13.06 2.63 -15.50
CA PHE A 173 12.10 3.25 -14.59
C PHE A 173 11.69 2.28 -13.46
N HIS A 174 11.29 1.06 -13.79
CA HIS A 174 10.87 0.07 -12.81
C HIS A 174 11.99 -0.37 -11.85
N ARG A 175 13.23 -0.43 -12.34
CA ARG A 175 14.41 -0.68 -11.49
C ARG A 175 14.65 0.47 -10.52
N ARG A 176 14.48 1.74 -10.93
CA ARG A 176 14.55 2.89 -10.02
C ARG A 176 13.44 2.87 -8.98
N VAL A 177 12.22 2.47 -9.36
CA VAL A 177 11.11 2.29 -8.42
C VAL A 177 11.43 1.21 -7.37
N GLN A 178 11.94 0.04 -7.80
CA GLN A 178 12.37 -1.01 -6.87
C GLN A 178 13.46 -0.52 -5.92
N GLN A 179 14.45 0.21 -6.43
CA GLN A 179 15.49 0.83 -5.61
C GLN A 179 14.89 1.83 -4.60
N GLY A 180 13.87 2.58 -5.01
CA GLY A 180 13.14 3.51 -4.13
C GLY A 180 12.50 2.79 -2.93
N PHE A 181 11.83 1.67 -3.17
CA PHE A 181 11.30 0.85 -2.08
C PHE A 181 12.39 0.29 -1.17
N ALA A 182 13.53 -0.14 -1.72
CA ALA A 182 14.66 -0.64 -0.92
C ALA A 182 15.22 0.46 0.00
N GLN A 183 15.37 1.70 -0.50
CA GLN A 183 15.80 2.84 0.31
C GLN A 183 14.78 3.20 1.39
N LEU A 184 13.49 3.16 1.09
CA LEU A 184 12.43 3.38 2.06
C LEU A 184 12.46 2.34 3.19
N ALA A 185 12.57 1.05 2.84
CA ALA A 185 12.65 -0.02 3.83
C ALA A 185 13.90 0.13 4.73
N ALA A 186 15.04 0.52 4.17
CA ALA A 186 16.26 0.80 4.95
C ALA A 186 16.10 2.03 5.86
N SER A 187 15.37 3.06 5.42
CA SER A 187 15.15 4.29 6.18
C SER A 187 14.10 4.15 7.29
N TYR A 188 13.11 3.28 7.11
CA TYR A 188 11.99 3.08 8.03
C TYR A 188 11.77 1.62 8.43
N PRO A 189 12.80 0.91 8.98
CA PRO A 189 12.74 -0.54 9.25
C PRO A 189 11.69 -0.93 10.30
N GLN A 190 11.25 0.00 11.14
CA GLN A 190 10.19 -0.25 12.12
C GLN A 190 8.79 -0.26 11.50
N ARG A 191 8.60 0.46 10.39
CA ARG A 191 7.32 0.59 9.69
C ARG A 191 7.23 -0.28 8.43
N ILE A 192 8.33 -0.42 7.69
CA ILE A 192 8.36 -1.13 6.41
C ILE A 192 9.09 -2.47 6.57
N VAL A 193 8.36 -3.55 6.34
CA VAL A 193 8.92 -4.91 6.39
C VAL A 193 9.04 -5.46 4.98
N ARG A 194 10.27 -5.85 4.61
CA ARG A 194 10.57 -6.49 3.33
C ARG A 194 10.12 -7.95 3.33
N ILE A 195 9.46 -8.38 2.27
CA ILE A 195 9.02 -9.76 2.04
C ILE A 195 9.55 -10.20 0.68
N ASP A 196 10.26 -11.33 0.64
CA ASP A 196 10.73 -11.94 -0.60
C ASP A 196 9.56 -12.49 -1.42
N ALA A 197 9.12 -11.73 -2.43
CA ALA A 197 8.01 -12.06 -3.31
C ALA A 197 8.43 -12.92 -4.54
N SER A 198 9.68 -13.38 -4.58
CA SER A 198 10.16 -14.37 -5.56
C SER A 198 9.66 -15.78 -5.25
N LYS A 199 9.35 -16.03 -3.98
CA LYS A 199 8.85 -17.32 -3.45
C LYS A 199 7.43 -17.61 -3.94
N SER A 200 6.95 -18.82 -3.65
CA SER A 200 5.59 -19.22 -3.94
C SER A 200 4.57 -18.34 -3.21
N GLU A 201 3.37 -18.22 -3.78
CA GLU A 201 2.27 -17.47 -3.18
C GLU A 201 1.98 -17.90 -1.74
N GLN A 202 2.08 -19.22 -1.46
CA GLN A 202 1.86 -19.78 -0.12
C GLN A 202 2.97 -19.40 0.86
N GLU A 203 4.23 -19.47 0.46
CA GLU A 203 5.36 -19.08 1.32
C GLU A 203 5.32 -17.59 1.67
N VAL A 204 5.01 -16.74 0.69
CA VAL A 204 4.81 -15.30 0.90
C VAL A 204 3.67 -15.06 1.90
N HIS A 205 2.56 -15.78 1.75
CA HIS A 205 1.42 -15.65 2.67
C HIS A 205 1.78 -16.07 4.10
N LEU A 206 2.50 -17.18 4.29
CA LEU A 206 2.95 -17.63 5.61
C LEU A 206 3.89 -16.62 6.27
N ALA A 207 4.81 -16.02 5.49
CA ALA A 207 5.69 -14.96 6.00
C ALA A 207 4.89 -13.73 6.48
N ILE A 208 3.86 -13.33 5.73
CA ILE A 208 2.98 -12.23 6.14
C ILE A 208 2.21 -12.57 7.42
N GLN A 209 1.68 -13.79 7.53
CA GLN A 209 0.98 -14.22 8.75
C GLN A 209 1.86 -14.15 9.99
N GLU A 210 3.13 -14.53 9.87
CA GLU A 210 4.08 -14.46 10.99
C GLU A 210 4.34 -13.01 11.42
N ILE A 211 4.51 -12.09 10.45
CA ILE A 211 4.63 -10.66 10.73
C ILE A 211 3.37 -10.14 11.44
N PHE A 212 2.19 -10.54 10.99
CA PHE A 212 0.93 -10.14 11.63
C PHE A 212 0.83 -10.65 13.07
N ARG A 213 1.15 -11.93 13.34
CA ARG A 213 1.13 -12.48 14.71
C ARG A 213 2.03 -11.67 15.64
N GLN A 214 3.24 -11.36 15.19
CA GLN A 214 4.20 -10.57 15.96
C GLN A 214 3.68 -9.14 16.20
N ARG A 215 3.28 -8.43 15.14
CA ARG A 215 2.85 -7.04 15.24
C ARG A 215 1.56 -6.86 16.03
N PHE A 216 0.57 -7.72 15.83
CA PHE A 216 -0.67 -7.67 16.61
C PHE A 216 -0.41 -7.93 18.11
N SER A 217 0.48 -8.89 18.44
CA SER A 217 0.90 -9.10 19.83
C SER A 217 1.49 -7.82 20.44
N GLU A 218 2.40 -7.15 19.73
CA GLU A 218 3.03 -5.90 20.18
C GLU A 218 2.00 -4.76 20.36
N TRP A 219 1.10 -4.58 19.37
CA TRP A 219 0.08 -3.53 19.41
C TRP A 219 -0.94 -3.74 20.53
N PHE A 220 -1.38 -4.98 20.74
CA PHE A 220 -2.33 -5.31 21.81
C PHE A 220 -1.69 -5.21 23.19
N GLN A 221 -0.42 -5.57 23.35
CA GLN A 221 0.30 -5.40 24.62
C GLN A 221 0.44 -3.93 25.02
N LYS A 222 0.72 -3.03 24.05
CA LYS A 222 0.77 -1.58 24.30
C LYS A 222 -0.58 -1.00 24.74
N LEU A 223 -1.70 -1.58 24.32
CA LEU A 223 -3.04 -1.17 24.72
C LEU A 223 -3.42 -1.60 26.15
N ILE A 224 -2.82 -2.70 26.64
CA ILE A 224 -3.07 -3.25 28.00
C ILE A 224 -2.19 -2.56 29.06
N ARG A 225 -1.05 -2.00 28.65
CA ARG A 225 -0.13 -1.24 29.53
C ARG A 225 -0.08 0.22 29.08
N PRO A 226 -1.06 1.06 29.42
CA PRO A 226 -0.90 2.49 29.25
C PRO A 226 0.24 2.96 30.15
N SER A 227 1.23 3.64 29.55
CA SER A 227 2.31 4.33 30.27
C SER A 227 1.80 5.45 31.14
#